data_3f476f51268be2d9aba40fb4e9261abe
#
_entry.id   3f476f51268be2d9aba40fb4e9261abe
#
_cell.length_a   1.000
_cell.length_b   1.000
_cell.length_c   1.000
_cell.angle_alpha   90.00
_cell.angle_beta   90.00
_cell.angle_gamma   90.00
#
_symmetry.space_group_name_H-M   'P 1'
#
loop_
_entity.id
_entity.type
_entity.pdbx_description
1 polymer ?
#
loop_
_entity_poly.entity_id
_entity_poly.type
_entity_poly.pdbx_seq_one_letter_code
_entity_poly.pdbx_strand_id
1 'polypeptide(L)'
;RSNSNFSGFDFEGSNFSVLIDTLAYNTYINAFNANLVANESFLDSATIRENVVSLARNIGYVPRSKTAATATISIGDVNLGATNDSTPKFLTLRTGLVCVGSIANTTYRFSIPEEITSSRVRDIGGTSFAQFLDPITVHEGTVLQRVYRVDNTKEQRYIIDSPNIDSSTLTVYVK
;
A
#
# COMPACT_ATOMS: atom_id res chain seq x y z
N ARG A 1 -8.32 -18.37 -62.48
CA ARG A 1 -7.57 -17.69 -63.58
C ARG A 1 -6.26 -17.25 -62.98
N SER A 2 -5.15 -17.96 -63.21
CA SER A 2 -3.82 -17.53 -62.85
C SER A 2 -3.44 -16.36 -63.74
N ASN A 3 -3.13 -15.22 -63.15
CA ASN A 3 -2.64 -14.06 -63.89
C ASN A 3 -1.21 -14.38 -64.32
N SER A 4 -0.99 -14.57 -65.64
CA SER A 4 0.28 -14.88 -66.27
C SER A 4 1.34 -13.76 -66.13
N ASN A 5 1.00 -12.64 -65.56
CA ASN A 5 1.92 -11.48 -65.37
C ASN A 5 2.90 -11.64 -64.20
N PHE A 6 2.81 -12.70 -63.41
CA PHE A 6 3.68 -12.98 -62.30
C PHE A 6 4.50 -14.25 -62.42
N SER A 7 4.51 -14.88 -63.60
CA SER A 7 5.26 -16.12 -63.88
C SER A 7 6.76 -15.82 -64.10
N GLY A 8 7.49 -15.54 -63.11
CA GLY A 8 8.94 -15.22 -63.16
C GLY A 8 9.37 -14.25 -62.10
N PHE A 9 8.46 -13.92 -61.21
CA PHE A 9 8.76 -13.05 -60.09
C PHE A 9 9.28 -13.91 -58.93
N ASP A 10 10.57 -13.77 -58.59
CA ASP A 10 11.15 -14.38 -57.38
C ASP A 10 10.62 -13.64 -56.16
N PHE A 11 9.59 -14.22 -55.55
CA PHE A 11 8.91 -13.63 -54.40
C PHE A 11 9.79 -13.64 -53.16
N GLU A 12 10.64 -14.65 -52.94
CA GLU A 12 11.42 -14.84 -51.74
C GLU A 12 12.65 -13.92 -51.71
N GLY A 13 13.20 -13.56 -52.85
CA GLY A 13 14.38 -12.69 -52.96
C GLY A 13 14.11 -11.21 -53.23
N SER A 14 12.84 -10.82 -53.36
CA SER A 14 12.53 -9.44 -53.77
C SER A 14 12.25 -8.50 -52.60
N ASN A 15 12.54 -7.22 -52.82
CA ASN A 15 12.17 -6.14 -51.87
C ASN A 15 10.66 -6.08 -51.57
N PHE A 16 9.85 -6.73 -52.45
CA PHE A 16 8.41 -6.84 -52.29
C PHE A 16 7.99 -7.81 -51.19
N SER A 17 8.76 -8.89 -50.99
CA SER A 17 8.58 -9.80 -49.85
C SER A 17 8.77 -9.07 -48.52
N VAL A 18 9.86 -8.28 -48.41
CA VAL A 18 10.12 -7.47 -47.21
C VAL A 18 9.00 -6.47 -46.91
N LEU A 19 8.42 -5.88 -47.98
CA LEU A 19 7.26 -4.97 -47.83
C LEU A 19 6.04 -5.68 -47.29
N ILE A 20 5.74 -6.88 -47.82
CA ILE A 20 4.60 -7.70 -47.36
C ILE A 20 4.81 -8.13 -45.92
N ASP A 21 6.01 -8.57 -45.55
CA ASP A 21 6.31 -8.98 -44.17
C ASP A 21 6.16 -7.79 -43.20
N THR A 22 6.59 -6.61 -43.62
CA THR A 22 6.43 -5.39 -42.81
C THR A 22 4.95 -5.03 -42.65
N LEU A 23 4.15 -5.14 -43.70
CA LEU A 23 2.72 -4.89 -43.63
C LEU A 23 2.00 -5.93 -42.77
N ALA A 24 2.37 -7.21 -42.93
CA ALA A 24 1.81 -8.30 -42.12
C ALA A 24 2.12 -8.09 -40.64
N TYR A 25 3.37 -7.74 -40.32
CA TYR A 25 3.77 -7.42 -38.96
C TYR A 25 3.01 -6.22 -38.38
N ASN A 26 2.91 -5.12 -39.13
CA ASN A 26 2.13 -3.96 -38.70
C ASN A 26 0.65 -4.31 -38.49
N THR A 27 0.07 -5.12 -39.37
CA THR A 27 -1.32 -5.55 -39.22
C THR A 27 -1.51 -6.42 -37.99
N TYR A 28 -0.56 -7.32 -37.70
CA TYR A 28 -0.55 -8.13 -36.49
C TYR A 28 -0.49 -7.28 -35.22
N ILE A 29 0.44 -6.33 -35.15
CA ILE A 29 0.58 -5.42 -34.01
C ILE A 29 -0.68 -4.55 -33.83
N ASN A 30 -1.24 -4.03 -34.91
CA ASN A 30 -2.48 -3.24 -34.84
C ASN A 30 -3.67 -4.08 -34.36
N ALA A 31 -3.81 -5.31 -34.83
CA ALA A 31 -4.83 -6.23 -34.36
C ALA A 31 -4.66 -6.60 -32.90
N PHE A 32 -3.42 -6.84 -32.45
CA PHE A 32 -3.10 -7.09 -31.05
C PHE A 32 -3.48 -5.88 -30.17
N ASN A 33 -3.07 -4.68 -30.56
CA ASN A 33 -3.37 -3.46 -29.82
C ASN A 33 -4.89 -3.19 -29.77
N ALA A 34 -5.59 -3.39 -30.87
CA ALA A 34 -7.05 -3.24 -30.92
C ALA A 34 -7.76 -4.22 -29.99
N ASN A 35 -7.31 -5.47 -29.96
CA ASN A 35 -7.85 -6.48 -29.05
C ASN A 35 -7.53 -6.16 -27.59
N LEU A 36 -6.31 -5.69 -27.30
CA LEU A 36 -5.92 -5.24 -25.96
C LEU A 36 -6.82 -4.10 -25.49
N VAL A 37 -7.01 -3.05 -26.31
CA VAL A 37 -7.88 -1.92 -25.98
C VAL A 37 -9.31 -2.37 -25.76
N ALA A 38 -9.83 -3.27 -26.60
CA ALA A 38 -11.17 -3.81 -26.45
C ALA A 38 -11.34 -4.56 -25.13
N ASN A 39 -10.38 -5.43 -24.77
CA ASN A 39 -10.40 -6.18 -23.52
C ASN A 39 -10.26 -5.26 -22.30
N GLU A 40 -9.40 -4.28 -22.36
CA GLU A 40 -9.17 -3.31 -21.25
C GLU A 40 -10.33 -2.29 -21.10
N SER A 41 -11.28 -2.24 -22.03
CA SER A 41 -12.45 -1.35 -21.93
C SER A 41 -13.57 -1.89 -21.05
N PHE A 42 -13.54 -3.16 -20.69
CA PHE A 42 -14.57 -3.79 -19.86
C PHE A 42 -13.98 -4.26 -18.53
N LEU A 43 -14.73 -4.05 -17.46
CA LEU A 43 -14.29 -4.39 -16.10
C LEU A 43 -13.97 -5.89 -15.92
N ASP A 44 -14.74 -6.76 -16.58
CA ASP A 44 -14.59 -8.22 -16.48
C ASP A 44 -13.35 -8.75 -17.20
N SER A 45 -12.89 -8.06 -18.24
CA SER A 45 -11.75 -8.49 -19.07
C SER A 45 -10.49 -7.67 -18.87
N ALA A 46 -10.58 -6.53 -18.17
CA ALA A 46 -9.44 -5.68 -17.89
C ALA A 46 -8.45 -6.36 -16.93
N THR A 47 -7.19 -6.39 -17.32
CA THR A 47 -6.09 -7.00 -16.56
C THR A 47 -5.15 -5.97 -15.94
N ILE A 48 -5.08 -4.78 -16.54
CA ILE A 48 -4.23 -3.69 -16.06
C ILE A 48 -4.92 -3.01 -14.89
N ARG A 49 -4.29 -3.06 -13.70
CA ARG A 49 -4.85 -2.53 -12.44
C ARG A 49 -5.36 -1.09 -12.55
N GLU A 50 -4.63 -0.23 -13.26
CA GLU A 50 -5.00 1.19 -13.43
C GLU A 50 -6.31 1.35 -14.22
N ASN A 51 -6.49 0.53 -15.25
CA ASN A 51 -7.72 0.51 -16.05
C ASN A 51 -8.90 -0.02 -15.22
N VAL A 52 -8.70 -1.12 -14.49
CA VAL A 52 -9.70 -1.67 -13.56
C VAL A 52 -10.14 -0.62 -12.54
N VAL A 53 -9.20 0.09 -11.93
CA VAL A 53 -9.49 1.17 -10.96
C VAL A 53 -10.25 2.32 -11.62
N SER A 54 -9.89 2.70 -12.85
CA SER A 54 -10.57 3.76 -13.59
C SER A 54 -12.00 3.39 -13.94
N LEU A 55 -12.21 2.17 -14.44
CA LEU A 55 -13.53 1.63 -14.76
C LEU A 55 -14.40 1.51 -13.52
N ALA A 56 -13.83 1.01 -12.42
CA ALA A 56 -14.52 0.90 -11.13
C ALA A 56 -14.99 2.27 -10.59
N ARG A 57 -14.18 3.31 -10.75
CA ARG A 57 -14.57 4.68 -10.38
C ARG A 57 -15.74 5.21 -11.21
N ASN A 58 -15.81 4.87 -12.48
CA ASN A 58 -16.92 5.29 -13.35
C ASN A 58 -18.27 4.74 -12.89
N ILE A 59 -18.29 3.57 -12.23
CA ILE A 59 -19.51 2.98 -11.63
C ILE A 59 -19.68 3.39 -10.15
N GLY A 60 -18.91 4.36 -9.65
CA GLY A 60 -19.01 4.88 -8.29
C GLY A 60 -18.27 4.07 -7.22
N TYR A 61 -17.54 3.04 -7.57
CA TYR A 61 -16.72 2.27 -6.63
C TYR A 61 -15.36 2.94 -6.44
N VAL A 62 -15.03 3.29 -5.20
CA VAL A 62 -13.70 3.80 -4.85
C VAL A 62 -12.87 2.66 -4.29
N PRO A 63 -11.84 2.19 -5.02
CA PRO A 63 -10.96 1.15 -4.53
C PRO A 63 -10.27 1.61 -3.24
N ARG A 64 -10.32 0.78 -2.23
CA ARG A 64 -9.64 1.02 -0.94
C ARG A 64 -8.30 0.32 -0.93
N SER A 65 -7.40 0.82 -0.09
CA SER A 65 -6.18 0.12 0.27
C SER A 65 -6.47 -1.15 1.07
N LYS A 66 -5.46 -1.94 1.35
CA LYS A 66 -5.59 -3.01 2.34
C LYS A 66 -5.92 -2.39 3.70
N THR A 67 -6.72 -3.08 4.48
CA THR A 67 -7.08 -2.67 5.85
C THR A 67 -6.37 -3.59 6.82
N ALA A 68 -5.65 -3.02 7.78
CA ALA A 68 -5.00 -3.77 8.84
C ALA A 68 -6.06 -4.38 9.79
N ALA A 69 -5.81 -5.58 10.30
CA ALA A 69 -6.60 -6.12 11.38
C ALA A 69 -6.41 -5.27 12.63
N THR A 70 -7.47 -5.05 13.39
CA THR A 70 -7.43 -4.26 14.61
C THR A 70 -7.72 -5.13 15.82
N ALA A 71 -7.05 -4.85 16.91
CA ALA A 71 -7.33 -5.45 18.21
C ALA A 71 -7.35 -4.36 19.28
N THR A 72 -8.12 -4.61 20.34
CA THR A 72 -8.17 -3.73 21.51
C THR A 72 -7.45 -4.42 22.64
N ILE A 73 -6.46 -3.74 23.23
CA ILE A 73 -5.71 -4.23 24.36
C ILE A 73 -5.90 -3.32 25.57
N SER A 74 -5.86 -3.90 26.76
CA SER A 74 -5.84 -3.16 28.00
C SER A 74 -4.48 -3.38 28.67
N ILE A 75 -3.80 -2.30 29.01
CA ILE A 75 -2.56 -2.34 29.75
C ILE A 75 -2.88 -2.06 31.22
N GLY A 76 -2.61 -3.03 32.06
CA GLY A 76 -2.76 -2.86 33.50
C GLY A 76 -1.72 -1.92 34.12
N ASP A 77 -1.59 -2.00 35.42
CA ASP A 77 -0.64 -1.19 36.17
C ASP A 77 0.81 -1.52 35.78
N VAL A 78 1.54 -0.53 35.28
CA VAL A 78 2.95 -0.66 34.95
C VAL A 78 3.79 -0.15 36.12
N ASN A 79 4.55 -1.03 36.72
CA ASN A 79 5.41 -0.70 37.88
C ASN A 79 6.57 0.21 37.44
N LEU A 80 6.66 1.40 38.04
CA LEU A 80 7.69 2.38 37.78
C LEU A 80 8.83 2.34 38.85
N GLY A 81 8.73 1.47 39.86
CA GLY A 81 9.66 1.35 40.94
C GLY A 81 9.27 2.13 42.20
N ALA A 82 10.21 2.31 43.09
CA ALA A 82 9.99 3.03 44.33
C ALA A 82 9.66 4.51 44.13
N THR A 83 8.64 4.99 44.84
CA THR A 83 8.23 6.40 44.76
C THR A 83 9.31 7.31 45.31
N ASN A 84 9.83 8.20 44.48
CA ASN A 84 10.81 9.23 44.84
C ASN A 84 10.66 10.46 43.91
N ASP A 85 11.41 11.51 44.18
CA ASP A 85 11.35 12.76 43.41
C ASP A 85 11.75 12.60 41.91
N SER A 86 12.46 11.51 41.59
CA SER A 86 12.87 11.17 40.22
C SER A 86 11.89 10.26 39.52
N THR A 87 10.78 9.81 40.15
CA THR A 87 9.79 8.95 39.56
C THR A 87 9.04 9.70 38.45
N PRO A 88 8.93 9.12 37.22
CA PRO A 88 8.23 9.77 36.15
C PRO A 88 6.75 10.03 36.51
N LYS A 89 6.26 11.22 36.17
CA LYS A 89 4.84 11.57 36.36
C LYS A 89 3.92 10.97 35.29
N PHE A 90 4.50 10.55 34.18
CA PHE A 90 3.78 9.95 33.02
C PHE A 90 4.65 8.89 32.38
N LEU A 91 4.03 7.89 31.82
CA LEU A 91 4.65 6.89 30.96
C LEU A 91 4.07 7.02 29.57
N THR A 92 4.89 7.16 28.54
CA THR A 92 4.45 7.28 27.15
C THR A 92 4.83 6.04 26.35
N LEU A 93 3.84 5.40 25.76
CA LEU A 93 4.04 4.40 24.72
C LEU A 93 4.34 5.12 23.41
N ARG A 94 5.52 4.90 22.87
CA ARG A 94 5.91 5.50 21.60
C ARG A 94 5.25 4.77 20.44
N THR A 95 5.02 5.49 19.34
CA THR A 95 4.60 4.93 18.04
C THR A 95 5.45 3.73 17.66
N GLY A 96 4.81 2.65 17.24
CA GLY A 96 5.47 1.45 16.74
C GLY A 96 4.96 0.15 17.37
N LEU A 97 5.80 -0.87 17.37
CA LEU A 97 5.45 -2.21 17.84
C LEU A 97 5.12 -2.22 19.34
N VAL A 98 3.93 -2.70 19.68
CA VAL A 98 3.45 -2.83 21.05
C VAL A 98 3.44 -4.27 21.52
N CYS A 99 2.86 -5.15 20.70
CA CYS A 99 2.73 -6.57 21.04
C CYS A 99 2.91 -7.49 19.85
N VAL A 100 3.20 -8.73 20.15
CA VAL A 100 3.36 -9.80 19.17
C VAL A 100 2.50 -10.96 19.61
N GLY A 101 1.66 -11.46 18.69
CA GLY A 101 0.86 -12.66 18.89
C GLY A 101 1.30 -13.78 17.95
N SER A 102 1.10 -15.03 18.36
CA SER A 102 1.43 -16.19 17.53
C SER A 102 0.24 -17.14 17.51
N ILE A 103 -0.22 -17.51 16.30
CA ILE A 103 -1.29 -18.47 16.08
C ILE A 103 -0.83 -19.42 14.98
N ALA A 104 -0.92 -20.74 15.23
CA ALA A 104 -0.61 -21.79 14.25
C ALA A 104 0.71 -21.56 13.48
N ASN A 105 1.81 -21.30 14.18
CA ASN A 105 3.16 -21.00 13.64
C ASN A 105 3.27 -19.68 12.86
N THR A 106 2.24 -18.84 12.81
CA THR A 106 2.29 -17.51 12.21
C THR A 106 2.41 -16.45 13.30
N THR A 107 3.38 -15.57 13.15
CA THR A 107 3.61 -14.46 14.09
C THR A 107 2.97 -13.19 13.55
N TYR A 108 2.09 -12.61 14.33
CA TYR A 108 1.41 -11.35 14.06
C TYR A 108 2.01 -10.26 14.93
N ARG A 109 2.30 -9.11 14.33
CA ARG A 109 2.85 -7.94 15.02
C ARG A 109 1.81 -6.85 15.03
N PHE A 110 1.59 -6.24 16.19
CA PHE A 110 0.62 -5.16 16.37
C PHE A 110 1.33 -3.89 16.82
N SER A 111 0.99 -2.80 16.18
CA SER A 111 1.60 -1.48 16.38
C SER A 111 0.54 -0.43 16.68
N ILE A 112 0.96 0.66 17.32
CA ILE A 112 0.17 1.87 17.50
C ILE A 112 0.67 2.96 16.54
N PRO A 113 -0.23 3.67 15.84
CA PRO A 113 0.14 4.74 14.92
C PRO A 113 0.54 6.04 15.62
N GLU A 114 0.06 6.26 16.85
CA GLU A 114 0.25 7.49 17.62
C GLU A 114 0.82 7.20 19.02
N GLU A 115 1.45 8.19 19.61
CA GLU A 115 1.96 8.08 20.98
C GLU A 115 0.82 8.17 21.99
N ILE A 116 0.82 7.29 22.99
CA ILE A 116 -0.20 7.22 24.03
C ILE A 116 0.47 7.42 25.39
N THR A 117 0.01 8.41 26.12
CA THR A 117 0.53 8.71 27.47
C THR A 117 -0.41 8.13 28.53
N SER A 118 0.16 7.60 29.62
CA SER A 118 -0.62 7.07 30.74
C SER A 118 -1.58 8.11 31.31
N SER A 119 -2.78 7.66 31.69
CA SER A 119 -3.83 8.54 32.22
C SER A 119 -3.44 9.11 33.59
N ARG A 120 -2.73 8.32 34.40
CA ARG A 120 -2.24 8.74 35.70
C ARG A 120 -1.09 7.86 36.22
N VAL A 121 -0.36 8.38 37.20
CA VAL A 121 0.54 7.61 38.02
C VAL A 121 -0.05 7.56 39.45
N ARG A 122 -0.08 6.39 40.04
CA ARG A 122 -0.59 6.15 41.40
C ARG A 122 0.46 5.50 42.26
N ASP A 123 0.57 5.96 43.50
CA ASP A 123 1.45 5.40 44.49
C ASP A 123 0.72 4.43 45.41
N ILE A 124 1.25 3.25 45.56
CA ILE A 124 0.71 2.20 46.42
C ILE A 124 1.88 1.61 47.24
N GLY A 125 1.83 1.79 48.56
CA GLY A 125 2.82 1.19 49.45
C GLY A 125 4.27 1.61 49.13
N GLY A 126 4.50 2.84 48.67
CA GLY A 126 5.83 3.35 48.30
C GLY A 126 6.33 2.90 46.94
N THR A 127 5.45 2.35 46.13
CA THR A 127 5.74 1.99 44.73
C THR A 127 4.79 2.74 43.79
N SER A 128 5.32 3.34 42.76
CA SER A 128 4.57 4.08 41.76
C SER A 128 4.18 3.19 40.59
N PHE A 129 2.94 3.34 40.12
CA PHE A 129 2.37 2.60 38.98
C PHE A 129 1.75 3.56 37.97
N ALA A 130 2.13 3.43 36.70
CA ALA A 130 1.47 4.13 35.59
C ALA A 130 0.26 3.33 35.15
N GLN A 131 -0.86 4.01 34.95
CA GLN A 131 -2.13 3.40 34.55
C GLN A 131 -2.60 3.92 33.22
N PHE A 132 -3.00 3.00 32.33
CA PHE A 132 -3.72 3.29 31.09
C PHE A 132 -5.17 2.88 31.31
N LEU A 133 -6.04 3.86 31.57
CA LEU A 133 -7.44 3.60 31.91
C LEU A 133 -8.28 3.23 30.69
N ASP A 134 -7.93 3.82 29.55
CA ASP A 134 -8.65 3.58 28.31
C ASP A 134 -8.05 2.41 27.52
N PRO A 135 -8.89 1.58 26.90
CA PRO A 135 -8.43 0.53 26.01
C PRO A 135 -7.69 1.11 24.80
N ILE A 136 -6.60 0.47 24.42
CA ILE A 136 -5.73 0.92 23.32
C ILE A 136 -6.03 0.09 22.09
N THR A 137 -6.37 0.74 20.99
CA THR A 137 -6.52 0.09 19.69
C THR A 137 -5.16 -0.08 19.03
N VAL A 138 -4.82 -1.32 18.69
CA VAL A 138 -3.60 -1.67 17.98
C VAL A 138 -3.94 -2.20 16.59
N HIS A 139 -3.07 -1.92 15.62
CA HIS A 139 -3.22 -2.34 14.23
C HIS A 139 -2.16 -3.37 13.87
N GLU A 140 -2.58 -4.40 13.13
CA GLU A 140 -1.64 -5.40 12.61
C GLU A 140 -0.67 -4.74 11.62
N GLY A 141 0.60 -5.07 11.77
CA GLY A 141 1.66 -4.57 10.93
C GLY A 141 2.70 -3.75 11.68
N THR A 142 3.49 -3.00 10.93
CA THR A 142 4.54 -2.12 11.45
C THR A 142 4.34 -0.71 10.92
N VAL A 143 4.58 0.28 11.77
CA VAL A 143 4.50 1.69 11.36
C VAL A 143 5.69 2.01 10.46
N LEU A 144 5.39 2.49 9.25
CA LEU A 144 6.38 2.98 8.30
C LEU A 144 6.38 4.50 8.30
N GLN A 145 7.54 5.09 8.52
CA GLN A 145 7.72 6.54 8.43
C GLN A 145 8.51 6.87 7.16
N ARG A 146 8.01 7.84 6.38
CA ARG A 146 8.70 8.42 5.24
C ARG A 146 8.83 9.92 5.45
N VAL A 147 10.01 10.45 5.20
CA VAL A 147 10.28 11.89 5.28
C VAL A 147 10.55 12.40 3.88
N TYR A 148 9.81 13.43 3.50
CA TYR A 148 9.98 14.11 2.21
C TYR A 148 10.42 15.55 2.46
N ARG A 149 11.31 16.04 1.62
CA ARG A 149 11.70 17.44 1.63
C ARG A 149 10.84 18.20 0.63
N VAL A 150 10.17 19.22 1.09
CA VAL A 150 9.35 20.09 0.24
C VAL A 150 10.25 21.05 -0.53
N ASP A 151 10.05 21.14 -1.84
CA ASP A 151 10.66 22.12 -2.73
C ASP A 151 9.53 22.99 -3.33
N ASN A 152 9.36 24.18 -2.80
CA ASN A 152 8.28 25.09 -3.19
C ASN A 152 8.39 25.61 -4.63
N THR A 153 9.49 25.30 -5.34
CA THR A 153 9.71 25.70 -6.73
C THR A 153 9.10 24.73 -7.73
N LYS A 154 8.64 23.55 -7.29
CA LYS A 154 8.14 22.48 -8.14
C LYS A 154 6.84 21.91 -7.60
N GLU A 155 5.95 21.51 -8.52
CA GLU A 155 4.81 20.68 -8.15
C GLU A 155 5.32 19.27 -7.82
N GLN A 156 5.15 18.86 -6.57
CA GLN A 156 5.66 17.58 -6.06
C GLN A 156 4.52 16.62 -5.76
N ARG A 157 4.71 15.37 -6.13
CA ARG A 157 3.87 14.25 -5.72
C ARG A 157 4.66 13.36 -4.77
N TYR A 158 4.11 13.13 -3.59
CA TYR A 158 4.72 12.26 -2.59
C TYR A 158 4.14 10.86 -2.72
N ILE A 159 4.96 9.91 -3.15
CA ILE A 159 4.54 8.53 -3.39
C ILE A 159 5.06 7.67 -2.26
N ILE A 160 4.15 6.93 -1.61
CA ILE A 160 4.50 5.90 -0.65
C ILE A 160 4.56 4.58 -1.42
N ASP A 161 5.78 4.10 -1.64
CA ASP A 161 6.03 2.85 -2.35
C ASP A 161 5.85 1.65 -1.41
N SER A 162 4.59 1.31 -1.16
CA SER A 162 4.23 0.11 -0.40
C SER A 162 2.89 -0.43 -0.88
N PRO A 163 2.86 -1.63 -1.47
CA PRO A 163 1.63 -2.23 -1.99
C PRO A 163 0.67 -2.70 -0.88
N ASN A 164 1.15 -2.79 0.36
CA ASN A 164 0.41 -3.34 1.50
C ASN A 164 0.08 -2.29 2.57
N ILE A 165 0.06 -1.02 2.19
CA ILE A 165 -0.27 0.06 3.13
C ILE A 165 -1.76 0.09 3.46
N ASP A 166 -2.07 0.33 4.72
CA ASP A 166 -3.41 0.75 5.15
C ASP A 166 -3.50 2.28 5.12
N SER A 167 -4.19 2.82 4.14
CA SER A 167 -4.33 4.27 4.00
C SER A 167 -5.27 4.90 5.02
N SER A 168 -6.05 4.11 5.77
CA SER A 168 -6.94 4.63 6.81
C SER A 168 -6.17 5.10 8.06
N THR A 169 -4.96 4.58 8.26
CA THR A 169 -4.07 4.94 9.38
C THR A 169 -2.99 5.95 8.98
N LEU A 170 -3.07 6.52 7.77
CA LEU A 170 -2.09 7.46 7.27
C LEU A 170 -2.19 8.79 8.00
N THR A 171 -1.11 9.21 8.61
CA THR A 171 -0.98 10.51 9.28
C THR A 171 0.15 11.32 8.64
N VAL A 172 -0.11 12.60 8.36
CA VAL A 172 0.87 13.51 7.75
C VAL A 172 1.23 14.60 8.75
N TYR A 173 2.52 14.76 9.00
CA TYR A 173 3.06 15.83 9.83
C TYR A 173 3.90 16.79 8.98
N VAL A 174 3.72 18.08 9.19
CA VAL A 174 4.53 19.13 8.59
C VAL A 174 5.40 19.73 9.70
N LYS A 175 6.70 19.82 9.46
CA LYS A 175 7.66 20.44 10.38
C LYS A 175 8.28 21.67 9.75
#